data_01db037f9c0085990e3b705973a2c67e
#
_entry.id   01db037f9c0085990e3b705973a2c67e
#
_cell.length_a   1.000
_cell.length_b   1.000
_cell.length_c   1.000
_cell.angle_alpha   90.00
_cell.angle_beta   90.00
_cell.angle_gamma   90.00
#
_symmetry.space_group_name_H-M   'P 1'
#
loop_
_entity.id
_entity.type
_entity.pdbx_description
1 polymer ?
#
loop_
_entity_poly.entity_id
_entity_poly.type
_entity_poly.pdbx_seq_one_letter_code
_entity_poly.pdbx_strand_id
1 'polypeptide(L)'
;TYIPEENLESFKYHINNIGLAKEGNYEYCFFESKGKGQFKPVGDARPHIGELNRIEHVNEVKVEFMIRKDQLSIAKNAIINYHPYETPVYDFIKMTTSANYGLGKIGELNEPLNLEDFAKYAKAHLNIPSVRYTGPSEALIKTVAIIGGAGIGFETSAFKKGADVFVTGDIKHHDALDAKTNGIHLLDINHYSEYVMKEGLKDLLGRWLFNNDSKQFNIEASEINTDPFNYI
;
A
#
# COMPACT_ATOMS: atom_id res chain seq x y z
N THR A 1 0.19 -2.59 -24.32
CA THR A 1 0.36 -3.57 -25.40
C THR A 1 -0.33 -3.09 -26.68
N TYR A 2 -0.07 -3.72 -27.80
CA TYR A 2 -0.57 -3.37 -29.15
C TYR A 2 -1.37 -4.55 -29.69
N ILE A 3 -2.66 -4.35 -29.96
CA ILE A 3 -3.60 -5.43 -30.33
C ILE A 3 -4.13 -5.17 -31.75
N PRO A 4 -4.21 -6.17 -32.63
CA PRO A 4 -4.98 -6.03 -33.86
C PRO A 4 -6.42 -5.61 -33.57
N GLU A 5 -6.93 -4.67 -34.38
CA GLU A 5 -8.22 -4.01 -34.13
C GLU A 5 -9.37 -5.03 -33.96
N GLU A 6 -9.31 -6.14 -34.71
CA GLU A 6 -10.29 -7.24 -34.66
C GLU A 6 -10.29 -8.05 -33.36
N ASN A 7 -9.15 -8.07 -32.62
CA ASN A 7 -9.00 -8.84 -31.38
C ASN A 7 -9.19 -7.98 -30.11
N LEU A 8 -9.39 -6.68 -30.25
CA LEU A 8 -9.40 -5.70 -29.17
C LEU A 8 -10.46 -6.01 -28.10
N GLU A 9 -11.71 -6.20 -28.51
CA GLU A 9 -12.82 -6.39 -27.56
C GLU A 9 -12.69 -7.70 -26.77
N SER A 10 -12.26 -8.78 -27.45
CA SER A 10 -11.99 -10.06 -26.80
C SER A 10 -10.87 -9.94 -25.75
N PHE A 11 -9.80 -9.25 -26.08
CA PHE A 11 -8.69 -9.02 -25.16
C PHE A 11 -9.16 -8.22 -23.92
N LYS A 12 -9.86 -7.09 -24.12
CA LYS A 12 -10.37 -6.27 -23.00
C LYS A 12 -11.32 -7.07 -22.09
N TYR A 13 -12.17 -7.90 -22.67
CA TYR A 13 -13.07 -8.78 -21.91
C TYR A 13 -12.28 -9.72 -20.99
N HIS A 14 -11.27 -10.40 -21.49
CA HIS A 14 -10.45 -11.31 -20.68
C HIS A 14 -9.65 -10.58 -19.60
N ILE A 15 -9.05 -9.43 -19.91
CA ILE A 15 -8.30 -8.60 -18.95
C ILE A 15 -9.22 -8.15 -17.80
N ASN A 16 -10.42 -7.67 -18.10
CA ASN A 16 -11.35 -7.20 -17.07
C ASN A 16 -11.89 -8.34 -16.20
N ASN A 17 -12.19 -9.50 -16.78
CA ASN A 17 -12.73 -10.65 -16.04
C ASN A 17 -11.79 -11.23 -14.99
N ILE A 18 -10.49 -11.10 -15.19
CA ILE A 18 -9.49 -11.54 -14.19
C ILE A 18 -9.17 -10.45 -13.16
N GLY A 19 -9.96 -9.38 -13.12
CA GLY A 19 -9.86 -8.31 -12.13
C GLY A 19 -8.82 -7.22 -12.42
N LEU A 20 -8.34 -7.12 -13.66
CA LEU A 20 -7.49 -6.02 -14.13
C LEU A 20 -8.34 -4.91 -14.78
N ALA A 21 -7.70 -3.78 -15.11
CA ALA A 21 -8.35 -2.60 -15.71
C ALA A 21 -9.55 -2.10 -14.91
N LYS A 22 -9.40 -2.07 -13.57
CA LYS A 22 -10.42 -1.57 -12.63
C LYS A 22 -9.81 -0.47 -11.77
N GLU A 23 -10.61 0.58 -11.51
CA GLU A 23 -10.21 1.69 -10.66
C GLU A 23 -11.39 2.13 -9.79
N GLY A 24 -11.27 1.97 -8.47
CA GLY A 24 -12.36 2.22 -7.53
C GLY A 24 -13.61 1.42 -7.87
N ASN A 25 -14.71 2.11 -8.17
CA ASN A 25 -15.99 1.54 -8.56
C ASN A 25 -16.18 1.45 -10.10
N TYR A 26 -15.10 1.60 -10.87
CA TYR A 26 -15.15 1.54 -12.33
C TYR A 26 -14.46 0.27 -12.84
N GLU A 27 -15.08 -0.33 -13.85
CA GLU A 27 -14.56 -1.49 -14.59
C GLU A 27 -14.29 -1.08 -16.04
N TYR A 28 -13.56 -1.91 -16.77
CA TYR A 28 -13.21 -1.66 -18.17
C TYR A 28 -12.48 -0.31 -18.37
N CYS A 29 -11.58 0.03 -17.42
CA CYS A 29 -10.79 1.26 -17.47
C CYS A 29 -9.62 1.12 -18.45
N PHE A 30 -9.90 1.30 -19.73
CA PHE A 30 -8.92 1.25 -20.82
C PHE A 30 -8.77 2.60 -21.49
N PHE A 31 -7.57 2.88 -21.98
CA PHE A 31 -7.29 3.95 -22.92
C PHE A 31 -6.77 3.35 -24.22
N GLU A 32 -7.25 3.84 -25.36
CA GLU A 32 -7.00 3.30 -26.68
C GLU A 32 -6.41 4.35 -27.61
N SER A 33 -5.37 3.98 -28.37
CA SER A 33 -4.78 4.81 -29.42
C SER A 33 -4.57 3.98 -30.67
N LYS A 34 -5.21 4.36 -31.78
CA LYS A 34 -5.07 3.67 -33.06
C LYS A 34 -3.71 3.97 -33.71
N GLY A 35 -3.12 2.95 -34.32
CA GLY A 35 -1.85 3.05 -35.01
C GLY A 35 -1.67 1.98 -36.08
N LYS A 36 -0.48 1.96 -36.65
CA LYS A 36 -0.07 0.90 -37.60
C LYS A 36 1.19 0.21 -37.07
N GLY A 37 1.08 -1.07 -36.81
CA GLY A 37 2.21 -1.95 -36.55
C GLY A 37 2.88 -2.38 -37.86
N GLN A 38 4.18 -2.63 -37.79
CA GLN A 38 4.97 -3.19 -38.90
C GLN A 38 5.90 -4.24 -38.36
N PHE A 39 5.92 -5.41 -39.02
CA PHE A 39 6.84 -6.47 -38.67
C PHE A 39 7.14 -7.34 -39.90
N LYS A 40 8.17 -8.17 -39.81
CA LYS A 40 8.53 -9.17 -40.83
C LYS A 40 8.76 -10.51 -40.12
N PRO A 41 7.90 -11.49 -40.30
CA PRO A 41 8.13 -12.83 -39.77
C PRO A 41 9.35 -13.49 -40.51
N VAL A 42 10.25 -14.09 -39.75
CA VAL A 42 11.43 -14.76 -40.29
C VAL A 42 11.68 -16.09 -39.57
N GLY A 43 12.46 -16.96 -40.20
CA GLY A 43 12.84 -18.26 -39.63
C GLY A 43 11.61 -19.19 -39.45
N ASP A 44 11.43 -19.68 -38.24
CA ASP A 44 10.35 -20.60 -37.83
C ASP A 44 9.17 -19.90 -37.15
N ALA A 45 9.04 -18.57 -37.29
CA ALA A 45 7.92 -17.79 -36.77
C ALA A 45 6.57 -18.31 -37.31
N ARG A 46 5.56 -18.27 -36.42
CA ARG A 46 4.18 -18.64 -36.75
C ARG A 46 3.26 -17.43 -36.56
N PRO A 47 3.29 -16.48 -37.51
CA PRO A 47 2.56 -15.24 -37.36
C PRO A 47 1.05 -15.48 -37.33
N HIS A 48 0.34 -14.75 -36.46
CA HIS A 48 -1.12 -14.67 -36.44
C HIS A 48 -1.64 -13.98 -37.71
N ILE A 49 -0.93 -12.96 -38.19
CA ILE A 49 -1.23 -12.21 -39.41
C ILE A 49 0.02 -12.17 -40.27
N GLY A 50 -0.12 -12.30 -41.60
CA GLY A 50 0.95 -12.14 -42.56
C GLY A 50 1.70 -13.43 -42.92
N GLU A 51 2.69 -13.29 -43.82
CA GLU A 51 3.48 -14.39 -44.42
C GLU A 51 4.96 -14.25 -44.08
N LEU A 52 5.64 -15.41 -44.02
CA LEU A 52 7.10 -15.43 -43.79
C LEU A 52 7.84 -14.62 -44.85
N ASN A 53 8.89 -13.91 -44.40
CA ASN A 53 9.79 -13.10 -45.20
C ASN A 53 9.16 -11.88 -45.91
N ARG A 54 7.92 -11.52 -45.60
CA ARG A 54 7.27 -10.30 -46.11
C ARG A 54 7.17 -9.26 -44.97
N ILE A 55 7.25 -7.97 -45.35
CA ILE A 55 6.91 -6.87 -44.43
C ILE A 55 5.42 -6.70 -44.42
N GLU A 56 4.85 -6.89 -43.24
CA GLU A 56 3.41 -6.75 -42.98
C GLU A 56 3.10 -5.43 -42.27
N HIS A 57 1.93 -4.89 -42.57
CA HIS A 57 1.38 -3.70 -41.95
C HIS A 57 0.01 -4.01 -41.37
N VAL A 58 -0.16 -3.84 -40.09
CA VAL A 58 -1.38 -4.17 -39.38
C VAL A 58 -1.97 -2.93 -38.72
N ASN A 59 -3.28 -2.75 -38.83
CA ASN A 59 -3.98 -1.75 -38.02
C ASN A 59 -4.05 -2.28 -36.57
N GLU A 60 -3.40 -1.60 -35.67
CA GLU A 60 -3.31 -1.97 -34.28
C GLU A 60 -3.86 -0.86 -33.39
N VAL A 61 -4.35 -1.25 -32.23
CA VAL A 61 -4.72 -0.35 -31.14
C VAL A 61 -3.73 -0.53 -30.00
N LYS A 62 -3.05 0.54 -29.61
CA LYS A 62 -2.32 0.56 -28.36
C LYS A 62 -3.34 0.61 -27.24
N VAL A 63 -3.35 -0.39 -26.37
CA VAL A 63 -4.24 -0.49 -25.21
C VAL A 63 -3.44 -0.25 -23.95
N GLU A 64 -3.88 0.70 -23.15
CA GLU A 64 -3.30 1.07 -21.87
C GLU A 64 -4.33 0.89 -20.77
N PHE A 65 -3.94 0.33 -19.65
CA PHE A 65 -4.78 0.17 -18.46
C PHE A 65 -3.95 0.14 -17.19
N MET A 66 -4.54 0.53 -16.09
CA MET A 66 -3.87 0.55 -14.79
C MET A 66 -3.96 -0.79 -14.09
N ILE A 67 -2.89 -1.14 -13.39
CA ILE A 67 -2.81 -2.29 -12.51
C ILE A 67 -2.11 -1.90 -11.21
N ARG A 68 -2.39 -2.60 -10.13
CA ARG A 68 -1.61 -2.48 -8.91
C ARG A 68 -0.29 -3.24 -9.03
N LYS A 69 0.68 -2.87 -8.22
CA LYS A 69 2.02 -3.50 -8.21
C LYS A 69 1.96 -5.01 -7.94
N ASP A 70 1.06 -5.45 -7.07
CA ASP A 70 0.84 -6.87 -6.74
C ASP A 70 0.21 -7.67 -7.87
N GLN A 71 -0.41 -7.01 -8.87
CA GLN A 71 -1.03 -7.63 -10.04
C GLN A 71 -0.07 -7.78 -11.24
N LEU A 72 1.18 -7.35 -11.14
CA LEU A 72 2.13 -7.34 -12.26
C LEU A 72 2.29 -8.73 -12.93
N SER A 73 2.44 -9.78 -12.13
CA SER A 73 2.59 -11.15 -12.65
C SER A 73 1.30 -11.66 -13.30
N ILE A 74 0.15 -11.30 -12.75
CA ILE A 74 -1.17 -11.64 -13.31
C ILE A 74 -1.33 -10.96 -14.67
N ALA A 75 -1.03 -9.66 -14.76
CA ALA A 75 -1.13 -8.89 -15.98
C ALA A 75 -0.20 -9.41 -17.07
N LYS A 76 1.06 -9.74 -16.73
CA LYS A 76 2.01 -10.35 -17.66
C LYS A 76 1.48 -11.66 -18.24
N ASN A 77 1.02 -12.56 -17.38
CA ASN A 77 0.49 -13.85 -17.81
C ASN A 77 -0.79 -13.69 -18.66
N ALA A 78 -1.63 -12.75 -18.31
CA ALA A 78 -2.85 -12.45 -19.07
C ALA A 78 -2.52 -11.93 -20.47
N ILE A 79 -1.58 -11.01 -20.61
CA ILE A 79 -1.14 -10.53 -21.91
C ILE A 79 -0.62 -11.70 -22.75
N ILE A 80 0.27 -12.53 -22.20
CA ILE A 80 0.84 -13.68 -22.93
C ILE A 80 -0.24 -14.67 -23.38
N ASN A 81 -1.25 -14.92 -22.54
CA ASN A 81 -2.27 -15.94 -22.82
C ASN A 81 -3.42 -15.46 -23.72
N TYR A 82 -3.75 -14.17 -23.67
CA TYR A 82 -4.92 -13.63 -24.39
C TYR A 82 -4.55 -12.75 -25.58
N HIS A 83 -3.27 -12.46 -25.78
CA HIS A 83 -2.83 -11.76 -26.97
C HIS A 83 -2.78 -12.70 -28.18
N PRO A 84 -3.22 -12.27 -29.37
CA PRO A 84 -3.23 -13.12 -30.55
C PRO A 84 -1.82 -13.42 -31.09
N TYR A 85 -0.84 -12.53 -30.82
CA TYR A 85 0.53 -12.74 -31.29
C TYR A 85 1.29 -13.72 -30.40
N GLU A 86 2.11 -14.57 -31.01
CA GLU A 86 3.00 -15.48 -30.27
C GLU A 86 4.04 -14.77 -29.42
N THR A 87 4.41 -13.55 -29.81
CA THR A 87 5.36 -12.69 -29.09
C THR A 87 4.77 -11.28 -28.95
N PRO A 88 3.88 -11.05 -27.98
CA PRO A 88 3.29 -9.74 -27.78
C PRO A 88 4.29 -8.72 -27.23
N VAL A 89 4.21 -7.49 -27.74
CA VAL A 89 4.95 -6.35 -27.17
C VAL A 89 4.10 -5.68 -26.09
N TYR A 90 4.67 -5.47 -24.92
CA TYR A 90 4.04 -4.76 -23.82
C TYR A 90 5.06 -4.09 -22.90
N ASP A 91 4.66 -3.03 -22.25
CA ASP A 91 5.45 -2.28 -21.30
C ASP A 91 4.72 -2.17 -19.96
N PHE A 92 5.48 -2.14 -18.85
CA PHE A 92 5.00 -1.75 -17.54
C PHE A 92 5.64 -0.43 -17.14
N ILE A 93 4.82 0.62 -17.06
CA ILE A 93 5.27 1.97 -16.73
C ILE A 93 4.89 2.26 -15.28
N LYS A 94 5.89 2.56 -14.43
CA LYS A 94 5.62 2.93 -13.05
C LYS A 94 5.00 4.32 -12.97
N MET A 95 3.80 4.40 -12.46
CA MET A 95 3.13 5.67 -12.18
C MET A 95 3.62 6.27 -10.86
N THR A 96 3.59 7.60 -10.76
CA THR A 96 3.97 8.35 -9.55
C THR A 96 2.80 8.62 -8.60
N THR A 97 1.65 7.99 -8.84
CA THR A 97 0.50 8.07 -7.94
C THR A 97 0.81 7.39 -6.61
N SER A 98 0.57 8.08 -5.51
CA SER A 98 0.68 7.50 -4.17
C SER A 98 -0.57 6.67 -3.86
N ALA A 99 -0.38 5.49 -3.26
CA ALA A 99 -1.50 4.73 -2.73
C ALA A 99 -2.16 5.48 -1.56
N ASN A 100 -3.49 5.36 -1.43
CA ASN A 100 -4.24 5.92 -0.30
C ASN A 100 -4.07 5.12 1.00
N TYR A 101 -3.15 4.17 1.02
CA TYR A 101 -2.85 3.31 2.16
C TYR A 101 -1.33 3.22 2.38
N GLY A 102 -0.94 2.89 3.58
CA GLY A 102 0.46 2.74 3.96
C GLY A 102 0.59 2.23 5.38
N LEU A 103 1.82 2.08 5.83
CA LEU A 103 2.11 1.76 7.22
C LEU A 103 2.02 3.03 8.06
N GLY A 104 1.29 2.93 9.18
CA GLY A 104 1.17 4.00 10.14
C GLY A 104 0.32 5.19 9.70
N LYS A 105 0.35 6.20 10.52
CA LYS A 105 -0.36 7.46 10.33
C LYS A 105 0.55 8.62 10.74
N ILE A 106 0.31 9.78 10.12
CA ILE A 106 0.88 11.06 10.55
C ILE A 106 -0.29 12.03 10.77
N GLY A 107 -0.21 12.81 11.82
CA GLY A 107 -1.26 13.77 12.18
C GLY A 107 -0.72 14.85 13.11
N GLU A 108 -1.54 15.85 13.39
CA GLU A 108 -1.18 16.98 14.25
C GLU A 108 -2.00 16.94 15.53
N LEU A 109 -1.36 17.32 16.63
CA LEU A 109 -2.05 17.62 17.87
C LEU A 109 -2.84 18.92 17.72
N ASN A 110 -3.99 19.03 18.40
CA ASN A 110 -4.74 20.29 18.43
C ASN A 110 -3.88 21.42 18.99
N GLU A 111 -3.26 21.18 20.15
CA GLU A 111 -2.31 22.09 20.78
C GLU A 111 -0.94 21.40 20.89
N PRO A 112 0.17 22.10 20.64
CA PRO A 112 1.49 21.54 20.83
C PRO A 112 1.77 21.20 22.30
N LEU A 113 2.49 20.12 22.55
CA LEU A 113 2.97 19.69 23.86
C LEU A 113 4.49 19.60 23.85
N ASN A 114 5.14 19.74 25.02
CA ASN A 114 6.51 19.31 25.12
C ASN A 114 6.61 17.75 25.08
N LEU A 115 7.77 17.22 24.76
CA LEU A 115 7.94 15.77 24.54
C LEU A 115 7.61 14.94 25.80
N GLU A 116 7.95 15.44 26.98
CA GLU A 116 7.66 14.74 28.23
C GLU A 116 6.15 14.71 28.51
N ASP A 117 5.45 15.82 28.32
CA ASP A 117 4.01 15.87 28.52
C ASP A 117 3.26 15.07 27.44
N PHE A 118 3.77 15.07 26.20
CA PHE A 118 3.24 14.19 25.17
C PHE A 118 3.43 12.71 25.54
N ALA A 119 4.58 12.33 26.09
CA ALA A 119 4.82 10.96 26.55
C ALA A 119 3.87 10.55 27.67
N LYS A 120 3.64 11.44 28.66
CA LYS A 120 2.63 11.23 29.73
C LYS A 120 1.22 11.11 29.16
N TYR A 121 0.87 11.98 28.20
CA TYR A 121 -0.41 11.94 27.49
C TYR A 121 -0.62 10.59 26.77
N ALA A 122 0.36 10.16 25.99
CA ALA A 122 0.30 8.88 25.28
C ALA A 122 0.19 7.68 26.24
N LYS A 123 1.01 7.67 27.33
CA LYS A 123 0.92 6.64 28.37
C LYS A 123 -0.47 6.53 28.99
N ALA A 124 -1.08 7.67 29.34
CA ALA A 124 -2.40 7.69 29.96
C ALA A 124 -3.51 7.24 29.00
N HIS A 125 -3.52 7.71 27.74
CA HIS A 125 -4.54 7.39 26.76
C HIS A 125 -4.46 5.95 26.23
N LEU A 126 -3.24 5.41 26.13
CA LEU A 126 -3.02 4.01 25.79
C LEU A 126 -3.16 3.09 27.01
N ASN A 127 -3.35 3.62 28.22
CA ASN A 127 -3.43 2.84 29.46
C ASN A 127 -2.32 1.79 29.59
N ILE A 128 -1.07 2.19 29.31
CA ILE A 128 0.10 1.32 29.34
C ILE A 128 0.98 1.62 30.56
N PRO A 129 1.70 0.62 31.09
CA PRO A 129 2.41 0.78 32.39
C PRO A 129 3.63 1.70 32.29
N SER A 130 4.28 1.78 31.15
CA SER A 130 5.50 2.58 30.96
C SER A 130 5.69 3.03 29.51
N VAL A 131 6.43 4.11 29.35
CA VAL A 131 6.93 4.60 28.05
C VAL A 131 8.38 5.02 28.21
N ARG A 132 9.11 5.03 27.10
CA ARG A 132 10.49 5.56 27.03
C ARG A 132 10.57 6.53 25.86
N TYR A 133 11.33 7.59 25.96
CA TYR A 133 11.52 8.52 24.84
C TYR A 133 12.99 8.92 24.68
N THR A 134 13.32 9.38 23.47
CA THR A 134 14.62 9.98 23.14
C THR A 134 14.40 11.41 22.67
N GLY A 135 15.27 12.30 23.12
CA GLY A 135 15.23 13.72 22.80
C GLY A 135 15.14 14.60 24.05
N PRO A 136 15.24 15.92 23.89
CA PRO A 136 15.05 16.86 25.00
C PRO A 136 13.61 16.85 25.50
N SER A 137 13.40 16.81 26.80
CA SER A 137 12.05 16.83 27.42
C SER A 137 11.19 18.00 26.95
N GLU A 138 11.83 19.14 26.71
CA GLU A 138 11.19 20.42 26.31
C GLU A 138 10.97 20.56 24.80
N ALA A 139 11.38 19.57 23.98
CA ALA A 139 11.17 19.61 22.54
C ALA A 139 9.66 19.72 22.23
N LEU A 140 9.29 20.69 21.39
CA LEU A 140 7.90 20.96 21.07
C LEU A 140 7.39 19.93 20.05
N ILE A 141 6.30 19.26 20.37
CA ILE A 141 5.64 18.25 19.55
C ILE A 141 4.30 18.78 19.06
N LYS A 142 4.16 18.92 17.75
CA LYS A 142 2.92 19.27 17.05
C LYS A 142 2.51 18.15 16.12
N THR A 143 3.44 17.67 15.31
CA THR A 143 3.20 16.61 14.30
C THR A 143 3.72 15.27 14.81
N VAL A 144 2.82 14.30 14.88
CA VAL A 144 3.10 12.96 15.40
C VAL A 144 2.98 11.95 14.27
N ALA A 145 3.97 11.10 14.11
CA ALA A 145 3.88 9.91 13.28
C ALA A 145 3.83 8.66 14.17
N ILE A 146 2.96 7.70 13.83
CA ILE A 146 2.78 6.49 14.61
C ILE A 146 2.74 5.24 13.72
N ILE A 147 3.46 4.20 14.15
CA ILE A 147 3.33 2.82 13.64
C ILE A 147 3.20 1.92 14.87
N GLY A 148 2.09 1.16 14.98
CA GLY A 148 1.91 0.16 16.03
C GLY A 148 2.92 -0.97 15.92
N GLY A 149 3.16 -1.69 17.01
CA GLY A 149 4.15 -2.76 17.08
C GLY A 149 5.58 -2.27 16.83
N ALA A 150 6.39 -3.04 16.12
CA ALA A 150 7.80 -2.74 15.84
C ALA A 150 7.96 -1.95 14.53
N GLY A 151 7.89 -0.64 14.59
CA GLY A 151 7.98 0.27 13.44
C GLY A 151 9.36 0.89 13.18
N ILE A 152 10.41 0.50 13.90
CA ILE A 152 11.77 1.02 13.68
C ILE A 152 12.23 0.71 12.25
N GLY A 153 12.94 1.67 11.65
CA GLY A 153 13.30 1.72 10.22
C GLY A 153 12.44 2.70 9.41
N PHE A 154 11.32 3.18 9.97
CA PHE A 154 10.48 4.19 9.33
C PHE A 154 10.62 5.59 9.96
N GLU A 155 11.36 5.76 11.05
CA GLU A 155 11.55 7.01 11.76
C GLU A 155 12.12 8.13 10.87
N THR A 156 13.12 7.80 10.06
CA THR A 156 13.68 8.76 9.09
C THR A 156 12.66 9.19 8.04
N SER A 157 11.81 8.29 7.61
CA SER A 157 10.73 8.60 6.64
C SER A 157 9.65 9.48 7.27
N ALA A 158 9.31 9.22 8.54
CA ALA A 158 8.38 10.04 9.31
C ALA A 158 8.91 11.45 9.50
N PHE A 159 10.17 11.58 9.91
CA PHE A 159 10.84 12.86 10.09
C PHE A 159 10.91 13.68 8.79
N LYS A 160 11.26 13.05 7.66
CA LYS A 160 11.25 13.71 6.33
C LYS A 160 9.86 14.18 5.89
N LYS A 161 8.80 13.63 6.46
CA LYS A 161 7.42 14.07 6.25
C LYS A 161 6.96 15.12 7.26
N GLY A 162 7.86 15.61 8.09
CA GLY A 162 7.61 16.70 9.05
C GLY A 162 7.10 16.24 10.41
N ALA A 163 7.27 14.97 10.78
CA ALA A 163 6.95 14.53 12.14
C ALA A 163 7.97 15.06 13.15
N ASP A 164 7.47 15.60 14.27
CA ASP A 164 8.30 16.04 15.40
C ASP A 164 8.68 14.86 16.30
N VAL A 165 7.83 13.83 16.36
CA VAL A 165 8.07 12.60 17.11
C VAL A 165 7.57 11.40 16.34
N PHE A 166 8.31 10.30 16.43
CA PHE A 166 7.90 8.99 15.90
C PHE A 166 7.55 8.04 17.05
N VAL A 167 6.31 7.57 17.06
CA VAL A 167 5.74 6.70 18.09
C VAL A 167 5.68 5.27 17.58
N THR A 168 6.29 4.34 18.31
CA THR A 168 6.29 2.91 17.97
C THR A 168 6.67 2.07 19.20
N GLY A 169 6.69 0.76 19.09
CA GLY A 169 7.19 -0.17 20.11
C GLY A 169 8.52 -0.82 19.72
N ASP A 170 9.06 -1.63 20.64
CA ASP A 170 10.25 -2.47 20.44
C ASP A 170 11.51 -1.70 20.02
N ILE A 171 11.72 -0.51 20.54
CA ILE A 171 12.89 0.29 20.22
C ILE A 171 14.11 -0.27 20.96
N LYS A 172 15.10 -0.73 20.20
CA LYS A 172 16.38 -1.20 20.74
C LYS A 172 17.30 -0.04 21.09
N HIS A 173 18.27 -0.30 21.98
CA HIS A 173 19.21 0.69 22.44
C HIS A 173 19.97 1.41 21.31
N HIS A 174 20.47 0.66 20.34
CA HIS A 174 21.23 1.24 19.22
C HIS A 174 20.34 2.09 18.31
N ASP A 175 19.11 1.63 18.02
CA ASP A 175 18.15 2.39 17.22
C ASP A 175 17.82 3.74 17.89
N ALA A 176 17.63 3.71 19.22
CA ALA A 176 17.38 4.91 20.02
C ALA A 176 18.58 5.88 20.01
N LEU A 177 19.81 5.34 20.08
CA LEU A 177 21.03 6.12 20.04
C LEU A 177 21.23 6.78 18.66
N ASP A 178 21.02 6.04 17.60
CA ASP A 178 21.10 6.52 16.21
C ASP A 178 20.08 7.63 15.96
N ALA A 179 18.82 7.42 16.37
CA ALA A 179 17.77 8.42 16.26
C ALA A 179 18.15 9.71 17.03
N LYS A 180 18.62 9.56 18.27
CA LYS A 180 19.07 10.71 19.10
C LYS A 180 20.22 11.47 18.43
N THR A 181 21.19 10.76 17.86
CA THR A 181 22.34 11.36 17.16
C THR A 181 21.88 12.14 15.91
N ASN A 182 20.83 11.66 15.24
CA ASN A 182 20.26 12.30 14.07
C ASN A 182 19.18 13.35 14.39
N GLY A 183 18.96 13.67 15.67
CA GLY A 183 17.97 14.66 16.10
C GLY A 183 16.52 14.21 15.93
N ILE A 184 16.26 12.90 15.80
CA ILE A 184 14.94 12.32 15.66
C ILE A 184 14.41 11.94 17.05
N HIS A 185 13.24 12.48 17.41
CA HIS A 185 12.60 12.12 18.67
C HIS A 185 11.79 10.86 18.51
N LEU A 186 11.98 9.89 19.41
CA LEU A 186 11.23 8.63 19.46
C LEU A 186 10.43 8.55 20.75
N LEU A 187 9.24 7.96 20.66
CA LEU A 187 8.47 7.54 21.84
C LEU A 187 8.18 6.04 21.72
N ASP A 188 8.76 5.25 22.62
CA ASP A 188 8.52 3.82 22.75
C ASP A 188 7.30 3.57 23.65
N ILE A 189 6.26 3.06 23.07
CA ILE A 189 4.98 2.76 23.74
C ILE A 189 4.79 1.26 24.03
N ASN A 190 5.84 0.47 23.92
CA ASN A 190 5.85 -0.99 24.01
C ASN A 190 5.03 -1.66 22.90
N HIS A 191 5.34 -2.91 22.60
CA HIS A 191 4.62 -3.69 21.58
C HIS A 191 3.16 -3.94 21.98
N TYR A 192 2.93 -4.26 23.24
CA TYR A 192 1.59 -4.58 23.75
C TYR A 192 0.59 -3.42 23.65
N SER A 193 1.04 -2.19 23.40
CA SER A 193 0.14 -1.05 23.09
C SER A 193 -0.81 -1.33 21.91
N GLU A 194 -0.51 -2.32 21.06
CA GLU A 194 -1.41 -2.78 19.99
C GLU A 194 -2.74 -3.35 20.50
N TYR A 195 -2.86 -3.67 21.79
CA TYR A 195 -4.11 -4.18 22.37
C TYR A 195 -5.30 -3.26 22.12
N VAL A 196 -5.09 -1.95 21.98
CA VAL A 196 -6.14 -0.96 21.68
C VAL A 196 -6.84 -1.23 20.33
N MET A 197 -6.18 -1.98 19.43
CA MET A 197 -6.74 -2.40 18.15
C MET A 197 -8.03 -3.23 18.33
N LYS A 198 -8.14 -4.01 19.42
CA LYS A 198 -9.27 -4.92 19.64
C LYS A 198 -10.61 -4.18 19.59
N GLU A 199 -10.75 -3.10 20.36
CA GLU A 199 -11.98 -2.29 20.36
C GLU A 199 -12.14 -1.52 19.06
N GLY A 200 -11.08 -0.93 18.52
CA GLY A 200 -11.12 -0.23 17.25
C GLY A 200 -11.58 -1.11 16.08
N LEU A 201 -11.10 -2.36 16.04
CA LEU A 201 -11.50 -3.34 15.02
C LEU A 201 -12.95 -3.81 15.22
N LYS A 202 -13.37 -4.06 16.46
CA LYS A 202 -14.77 -4.37 16.80
C LYS A 202 -15.71 -3.29 16.29
N ASP A 203 -15.39 -2.03 16.56
CA ASP A 203 -16.21 -0.89 16.12
C ASP A 203 -16.24 -0.74 14.59
N LEU A 204 -15.10 -0.95 13.93
CA LEU A 204 -14.99 -0.90 12.48
C LEU A 204 -15.83 -1.99 11.81
N LEU A 205 -15.68 -3.23 12.26
CA LEU A 205 -16.45 -4.38 11.77
C LEU A 205 -17.94 -4.24 12.07
N GLY A 206 -18.29 -3.76 13.25
CA GLY A 206 -19.69 -3.50 13.63
C GLY A 206 -20.37 -2.52 12.69
N ARG A 207 -19.71 -1.40 12.38
CA ARG A 207 -20.21 -0.42 11.41
C ARG A 207 -20.33 -0.99 10.00
N TRP A 208 -19.34 -1.77 9.56
CA TRP A 208 -19.34 -2.39 8.25
C TRP A 208 -20.47 -3.41 8.09
N LEU A 209 -20.69 -4.27 9.09
CA LEU A 209 -21.76 -5.26 9.10
C LEU A 209 -23.16 -4.61 9.16
N PHE A 210 -23.31 -3.55 9.94
CA PHE A 210 -24.57 -2.79 10.02
C PHE A 210 -24.95 -2.21 8.64
N ASN A 211 -23.99 -1.62 7.94
CA ASN A 211 -24.21 -1.02 6.61
C ASN A 211 -24.49 -2.06 5.51
N ASN A 212 -24.15 -3.32 5.72
CA ASN A 212 -24.36 -4.41 4.76
C ASN A 212 -25.51 -5.36 5.16
N ASP A 213 -26.44 -4.90 6.01
CA ASP A 213 -27.64 -5.67 6.45
C ASP A 213 -27.34 -7.02 7.12
N SER A 214 -26.12 -7.23 7.60
CA SER A 214 -25.68 -8.49 8.20
C SER A 214 -25.98 -8.49 9.71
N LYS A 215 -27.25 -8.64 10.08
CA LYS A 215 -27.74 -8.55 11.47
C LYS A 215 -27.47 -9.76 12.38
N GLN A 216 -26.77 -10.79 11.87
CA GLN A 216 -26.65 -12.09 12.57
C GLN A 216 -25.29 -12.30 13.28
N PHE A 217 -24.40 -11.31 13.30
CA PHE A 217 -23.08 -11.48 13.88
C PHE A 217 -22.96 -10.72 15.19
N ASN A 218 -22.47 -11.39 16.24
CA ASN A 218 -21.99 -10.78 17.46
C ASN A 218 -20.46 -10.62 17.36
N ILE A 219 -19.95 -9.42 17.61
CA ILE A 219 -18.50 -9.12 17.58
C ILE A 219 -18.09 -8.72 18.99
N GLU A 220 -17.18 -9.46 19.56
CA GLU A 220 -16.64 -9.21 20.89
C GLU A 220 -15.15 -8.99 20.84
N ALA A 221 -14.63 -8.00 21.56
CA ALA A 221 -13.20 -7.83 21.76
C ALA A 221 -12.73 -8.80 22.85
N SER A 222 -11.63 -9.52 22.61
CA SER A 222 -11.05 -10.41 23.61
C SER A 222 -10.52 -9.63 24.82
N GLU A 223 -10.90 -10.03 26.02
CA GLU A 223 -10.39 -9.45 27.28
C GLU A 223 -9.06 -10.09 27.75
N ILE A 224 -8.56 -11.11 27.03
CA ILE A 224 -7.33 -11.80 27.41
C ILE A 224 -6.16 -10.82 27.31
N ASN A 225 -5.42 -10.68 28.42
CA ASN A 225 -4.13 -10.02 28.44
C ASN A 225 -3.06 -10.95 27.89
N THR A 226 -2.40 -10.54 26.81
CA THR A 226 -1.31 -11.29 26.16
C THR A 226 0.05 -10.61 26.34
N ASP A 227 0.17 -9.59 27.20
CA ASP A 227 1.45 -9.00 27.56
C ASP A 227 2.31 -10.00 28.31
N PRO A 228 3.51 -10.38 27.80
CA PRO A 228 4.38 -11.31 28.49
C PRO A 228 5.15 -10.69 29.65
N PHE A 229 5.11 -9.34 29.79
CA PHE A 229 5.90 -8.62 30.77
C PHE A 229 5.10 -8.23 32.01
N ASN A 230 5.80 -8.21 33.13
CA ASN A 230 5.34 -7.59 34.38
C ASN A 230 6.13 -6.31 34.60
N TYR A 231 5.48 -5.27 35.08
CA TYR A 231 6.07 -3.97 35.31
C TYR A 231 6.14 -3.66 36.79
N ILE A 232 7.23 -3.06 37.24
CA ILE A 232 7.50 -2.70 38.64
C ILE A 232 7.39 -1.19 38.82
#